data_9e6949d514ae6316f41b83ffbe75c019
#
_entry.id   9e6949d514ae6316f41b83ffbe75c019
#
_cell.length_a   1.000
_cell.length_b   1.000
_cell.length_c   1.000
_cell.angle_alpha   90.00
_cell.angle_beta   90.00
_cell.angle_gamma   90.00
#
_symmetry.space_group_name_H-M   'P 1'
#
loop_
_entity.id
_entity.type
_entity.pdbx_description
1 polymer ?
#
loop_
_entity_poly.entity_id
_entity_poly.type
_entity_poly.pdbx_seq_one_letter_code
_entity_poly.pdbx_strand_id
1 'polypeptide(L)'
;MTRRPFLRAAALLVAGALLAGCASPHYLQLDPQRTAAVPASGSGQAITVMAVDDRDGEVIGTRSGSAMATSTITVSAHELVPRLQREAERAVREMGFSPTTEPAEGRPSLTLTLLHLGYERGESRPVIDEARLEAVFEARAVNGGNTYTGTYTSRRTQSYAFRPDRDTNARMLNDLLSDGLDRAFRDPELGQLLAR
;
A
#
# COMPACT_ATOMS: atom_id res chain seq x y z
N MET A 1 -46.77 -39.70 14.96
CA MET A 1 -45.81 -39.83 13.84
C MET A 1 -45.54 -38.48 13.16
N THR A 2 -44.88 -37.50 13.83
CA THR A 2 -44.72 -36.13 13.30
C THR A 2 -43.34 -35.50 13.58
N ARG A 3 -42.26 -36.28 13.66
CA ARG A 3 -40.88 -35.78 13.90
C ARG A 3 -40.08 -35.50 12.64
N ARG A 4 -40.52 -35.90 11.45
CA ARG A 4 -39.79 -35.76 10.19
C ARG A 4 -39.76 -34.35 9.59
N PRO A 5 -40.78 -33.47 9.72
CA PRO A 5 -40.69 -32.11 9.17
C PRO A 5 -39.75 -31.20 9.96
N PHE A 6 -39.64 -31.37 11.30
CA PHE A 6 -38.74 -30.58 12.13
C PHE A 6 -37.24 -30.82 11.82
N LEU A 7 -36.87 -32.07 11.54
CA LEU A 7 -35.49 -32.40 11.18
C LEU A 7 -35.11 -31.84 9.82
N ARG A 8 -36.03 -31.78 8.86
CA ARG A 8 -35.78 -31.19 7.55
C ARG A 8 -35.67 -29.65 7.63
N ALA A 9 -36.45 -28.97 8.44
CA ALA A 9 -36.38 -27.55 8.68
C ALA A 9 -35.07 -27.16 9.41
N ALA A 10 -34.65 -27.93 10.41
CA ALA A 10 -33.38 -27.72 11.10
C ALA A 10 -32.17 -27.95 10.19
N ALA A 11 -32.17 -28.93 9.31
CA ALA A 11 -31.09 -29.17 8.35
C ALA A 11 -30.97 -28.07 7.30
N LEU A 12 -32.08 -27.50 6.84
CA LEU A 12 -32.11 -26.35 5.92
C LEU A 12 -31.60 -25.07 6.57
N LEU A 13 -31.91 -24.84 7.86
CA LEU A 13 -31.39 -23.68 8.63
C LEU A 13 -29.87 -23.79 8.87
N VAL A 14 -29.36 -24.99 9.19
CA VAL A 14 -27.92 -25.21 9.36
C VAL A 14 -27.17 -25.08 8.03
N ALA A 15 -27.72 -25.59 6.93
CA ALA A 15 -27.14 -25.44 5.60
C ALA A 15 -27.11 -23.94 5.15
N GLY A 16 -28.16 -23.17 5.47
CA GLY A 16 -28.22 -21.73 5.20
C GLY A 16 -27.20 -20.92 6.02
N ALA A 17 -26.95 -21.31 7.28
CA ALA A 17 -25.96 -20.66 8.13
C ALA A 17 -24.50 -20.90 7.67
N LEU A 18 -24.22 -22.05 7.07
CA LEU A 18 -22.89 -22.38 6.54
C LEU A 18 -22.54 -21.61 5.25
N LEU A 19 -23.54 -21.12 4.51
CA LEU A 19 -23.35 -20.33 3.28
C LEU A 19 -23.09 -18.85 3.55
N ALA A 20 -23.40 -18.34 4.74
CA ALA A 20 -23.18 -16.94 5.13
C ALA A 20 -21.70 -16.63 5.50
N GLY A 21 -20.83 -17.63 5.61
CA GLY A 21 -19.46 -17.51 6.11
C GLY A 21 -18.41 -17.03 5.13
N CYS A 22 -18.74 -16.76 3.86
CA CYS A 22 -17.72 -16.62 2.81
C CYS A 22 -17.39 -15.18 2.34
N ALA A 23 -17.91 -14.14 2.98
CA ALA A 23 -17.68 -12.75 2.54
C ALA A 23 -17.27 -11.85 3.71
N SER A 24 -16.09 -12.06 4.28
CA SER A 24 -15.52 -11.12 5.25
C SER A 24 -14.67 -10.04 4.56
N PRO A 25 -14.67 -8.79 5.04
CA PRO A 25 -13.75 -7.75 4.58
C PRO A 25 -12.30 -8.20 4.73
N HIS A 26 -11.43 -7.81 3.82
CA HIS A 26 -10.00 -8.01 3.96
C HIS A 26 -9.37 -6.75 4.58
N TYR A 27 -9.02 -6.83 5.85
CA TYR A 27 -8.13 -5.88 6.51
C TYR A 27 -6.69 -6.36 6.30
N LEU A 28 -5.92 -5.60 5.51
CA LEU A 28 -4.57 -5.98 5.12
C LEU A 28 -3.54 -5.22 5.96
N GLN A 29 -2.62 -5.97 6.54
CA GLN A 29 -1.41 -5.43 7.15
C GLN A 29 -0.29 -5.50 6.12
N LEU A 30 0.13 -4.35 5.60
CA LEU A 30 1.16 -4.26 4.60
C LEU A 30 2.49 -3.90 5.25
N ASP A 31 3.57 -4.49 4.74
CA ASP A 31 4.95 -4.22 5.15
C ASP A 31 5.84 -4.13 3.90
N PRO A 32 5.67 -3.09 3.07
CA PRO A 32 6.45 -2.92 1.86
C PRO A 32 7.92 -2.72 2.20
N GLN A 33 8.81 -3.33 1.40
CA GLN A 33 10.25 -3.21 1.58
C GLN A 33 10.92 -2.91 0.25
N ARG A 34 11.72 -1.84 0.21
CA ARG A 34 12.54 -1.54 -0.96
C ARG A 34 13.58 -2.63 -1.19
N THR A 35 13.83 -2.91 -2.44
CA THR A 35 14.82 -3.90 -2.89
C THR A 35 15.94 -3.28 -3.72
N ALA A 36 15.69 -2.14 -4.36
CA ALA A 36 16.66 -1.48 -5.21
C ALA A 36 17.65 -0.63 -4.40
N ALA A 37 18.90 -0.61 -4.87
CA ALA A 37 19.91 0.30 -4.36
C ALA A 37 19.53 1.77 -4.65
N VAL A 38 19.92 2.66 -3.75
CA VAL A 38 19.72 4.12 -3.88
C VAL A 38 21.03 4.81 -4.27
N PRO A 39 20.97 5.92 -5.06
CA PRO A 39 22.16 6.73 -5.35
C PRO A 39 22.73 7.34 -4.08
N ALA A 40 24.03 7.17 -3.84
CA ALA A 40 24.72 7.85 -2.73
C ALA A 40 24.88 9.35 -3.07
N SER A 41 24.50 10.21 -2.13
CA SER A 41 24.53 11.68 -2.31
C SER A 41 24.95 12.43 -1.04
N GLY A 42 24.71 11.82 0.14
CA GLY A 42 24.95 12.42 1.44
C GLY A 42 26.37 12.24 1.97
N SER A 43 26.71 13.03 2.99
CA SER A 43 27.98 13.00 3.72
C SER A 43 27.75 13.00 5.24
N GLY A 44 26.64 12.38 5.70
CA GLY A 44 26.28 12.26 7.10
C GLY A 44 25.40 13.39 7.66
N GLN A 45 25.04 14.39 6.83
CA GLN A 45 24.20 15.50 7.30
C GLN A 45 22.80 15.02 7.72
N ALA A 46 22.24 15.69 8.77
CA ALA A 46 20.92 15.36 9.29
C ALA A 46 19.82 15.82 8.33
N ILE A 47 18.88 14.94 8.03
CA ILE A 47 17.70 15.20 7.18
C ILE A 47 16.45 14.90 7.97
N THR A 48 15.48 15.82 7.99
CA THR A 48 14.15 15.56 8.53
C THR A 48 13.37 14.70 7.54
N VAL A 49 12.88 13.54 7.98
CA VAL A 49 12.14 12.58 7.13
C VAL A 49 10.75 12.38 7.68
N MET A 50 9.74 12.49 6.83
CA MET A 50 8.34 12.28 7.18
C MET A 50 7.63 11.44 6.12
N ALA A 51 6.88 10.43 6.54
CA ALA A 51 5.94 9.73 5.67
C ALA A 51 4.50 10.13 6.01
N VAL A 52 3.69 10.32 4.98
CA VAL A 52 2.29 10.76 5.07
C VAL A 52 1.41 9.85 4.23
N ASP A 53 0.21 9.55 4.69
CA ASP A 53 -0.85 8.93 3.92
C ASP A 53 -1.92 10.00 3.62
N ASP A 54 -2.02 10.40 2.36
CA ASP A 54 -2.95 11.44 1.87
C ASP A 54 -3.96 10.83 0.88
N ARG A 55 -4.27 9.56 1.06
CA ARG A 55 -5.33 8.89 0.29
C ARG A 55 -6.71 9.37 0.75
N ASP A 56 -7.68 9.40 -0.16
CA ASP A 56 -9.08 9.77 0.15
C ASP A 56 -9.75 8.85 1.19
N GLY A 57 -9.21 7.63 1.42
CA GLY A 57 -9.73 6.68 2.38
C GLY A 57 -8.94 5.38 2.48
N GLU A 58 -9.28 4.60 3.50
CA GLU A 58 -8.62 3.32 3.79
C GLU A 58 -9.14 2.15 2.95
N VAL A 59 -10.35 2.25 2.38
CA VAL A 59 -10.91 1.24 1.47
C VAL A 59 -10.30 1.45 0.09
N ILE A 60 -9.47 0.50 -0.33
CA ILE A 60 -8.73 0.58 -1.59
C ILE A 60 -9.43 -0.12 -2.77
N GLY A 61 -10.49 -0.86 -2.49
CA GLY A 61 -11.26 -1.55 -3.52
C GLY A 61 -12.13 -2.67 -3.01
N THR A 62 -12.64 -3.49 -3.92
CA THR A 62 -13.53 -4.61 -3.61
C THR A 62 -13.13 -5.89 -4.35
N ARG A 63 -13.32 -7.06 -3.67
CA ARG A 63 -13.03 -8.38 -4.25
C ARG A 63 -14.07 -8.86 -5.27
N SER A 64 -15.29 -8.33 -5.22
CA SER A 64 -16.46 -8.90 -5.94
C SER A 64 -17.11 -7.94 -6.94
N GLY A 65 -16.55 -6.77 -7.17
CA GLY A 65 -17.17 -5.78 -8.07
C GLY A 65 -18.50 -5.20 -7.57
N SER A 66 -19.02 -5.64 -6.42
CA SER A 66 -20.14 -5.04 -5.71
C SER A 66 -19.63 -4.30 -4.49
N ALA A 67 -20.13 -3.10 -4.27
CA ALA A 67 -19.76 -2.24 -3.13
C ALA A 67 -20.33 -2.73 -1.77
N MET A 68 -20.59 -4.03 -1.62
CA MET A 68 -21.05 -4.59 -0.34
C MET A 68 -19.89 -4.55 0.66
N ALA A 69 -20.15 -4.08 1.87
CA ALA A 69 -19.16 -3.94 2.96
C ALA A 69 -18.36 -5.23 3.23
N THR A 70 -18.97 -6.39 2.96
CA THR A 70 -18.35 -7.72 3.13
C THR A 70 -17.30 -8.08 2.07
N SER A 71 -17.16 -7.29 1.00
CA SER A 71 -16.21 -7.55 -0.08
C SER A 71 -15.06 -6.54 -0.15
N THR A 72 -15.02 -5.57 0.76
CA THR A 72 -14.01 -4.51 0.76
C THR A 72 -12.60 -5.04 1.07
N ILE A 73 -11.61 -4.36 0.50
CA ILE A 73 -10.20 -4.48 0.84
C ILE A 73 -9.80 -3.16 1.50
N THR A 74 -9.31 -3.24 2.74
CA THR A 74 -9.00 -2.07 3.57
C THR A 74 -7.54 -2.14 4.02
N VAL A 75 -6.85 -1.01 3.93
CA VAL A 75 -5.48 -0.81 4.38
C VAL A 75 -5.46 0.40 5.31
N SER A 76 -5.24 0.16 6.60
CA SER A 76 -5.25 1.22 7.61
C SER A 76 -4.03 2.14 7.47
N ALA A 77 -4.28 3.46 7.43
CA ALA A 77 -3.23 4.48 7.44
C ALA A 77 -2.37 4.38 8.71
N HIS A 78 -3.00 4.13 9.87
CA HIS A 78 -2.33 3.99 11.15
C HIS A 78 -1.27 2.86 11.17
N GLU A 79 -1.54 1.76 10.45
CA GLU A 79 -0.60 0.64 10.36
C GLU A 79 0.43 0.82 9.26
N LEU A 80 0.06 1.46 8.14
CA LEU A 80 0.91 1.60 6.96
C LEU A 80 1.96 2.72 7.12
N VAL A 81 1.58 3.90 7.64
CA VAL A 81 2.47 5.07 7.76
C VAL A 81 3.77 4.77 8.51
N PRO A 82 3.75 4.07 9.67
CA PRO A 82 5.01 3.74 10.36
C PRO A 82 5.94 2.83 9.54
N ARG A 83 5.39 2.05 8.61
CA ARG A 83 6.17 1.18 7.71
C ARG A 83 6.81 1.96 6.59
N LEU A 84 6.05 2.87 5.98
CA LEU A 84 6.57 3.82 4.98
C LEU A 84 7.65 4.72 5.58
N GLN A 85 7.45 5.19 6.83
CA GLN A 85 8.43 5.99 7.55
C GLN A 85 9.77 5.25 7.70
N ARG A 86 9.72 3.99 8.16
CA ARG A 86 10.95 3.18 8.29
C ARG A 86 11.68 2.99 6.96
N GLU A 87 10.93 2.76 5.87
CA GLU A 87 11.53 2.59 4.54
C GLU A 87 12.14 3.90 4.01
N ALA A 88 11.47 5.04 4.24
CA ALA A 88 12.01 6.36 3.89
C ALA A 88 13.29 6.67 4.68
N GLU A 89 13.30 6.43 5.99
CA GLU A 89 14.51 6.62 6.81
C GLU A 89 15.63 5.66 6.40
N ARG A 90 15.32 4.41 6.05
CA ARG A 90 16.30 3.46 5.53
C ARG A 90 16.91 3.96 4.22
N ALA A 91 16.09 4.45 3.29
CA ALA A 91 16.55 5.00 2.04
C ALA A 91 17.49 6.20 2.24
N VAL A 92 17.10 7.13 3.11
CA VAL A 92 17.90 8.32 3.43
C VAL A 92 19.25 7.92 4.06
N ARG A 93 19.29 6.91 4.93
CA ARG A 93 20.56 6.36 5.47
C ARG A 93 21.43 5.75 4.38
N GLU A 94 20.83 4.97 3.48
CA GLU A 94 21.55 4.35 2.36
C GLU A 94 22.07 5.39 1.35
N MET A 95 21.39 6.53 1.21
CA MET A 95 21.90 7.68 0.46
C MET A 95 23.10 8.35 1.12
N GLY A 96 23.45 8.01 2.37
CA GLY A 96 24.57 8.59 3.11
C GLY A 96 24.21 9.76 4.03
N PHE A 97 22.93 9.96 4.35
CA PHE A 97 22.44 10.98 5.30
C PHE A 97 22.10 10.37 6.66
N SER A 98 21.85 11.24 7.65
CA SER A 98 21.38 10.87 8.99
C SER A 98 19.90 11.27 9.14
N PRO A 99 18.93 10.33 8.98
CA PRO A 99 17.50 10.67 9.10
C PRO A 99 17.10 10.97 10.54
N THR A 100 16.21 11.94 10.72
CA THR A 100 15.55 12.28 11.97
C THR A 100 14.10 12.66 11.71
N THR A 101 13.21 12.45 12.67
CA THR A 101 11.83 12.91 12.62
C THR A 101 11.65 14.32 13.21
N GLU A 102 12.68 14.85 13.89
CA GLU A 102 12.61 16.15 14.52
C GLU A 102 12.90 17.26 13.50
N PRO A 103 11.97 18.20 13.26
CA PRO A 103 12.23 19.33 12.40
C PRO A 103 13.20 20.32 13.08
N ALA A 104 14.04 20.99 12.29
CA ALA A 104 14.86 22.10 12.76
C ALA A 104 14.97 23.15 11.65
N GLU A 105 15.09 24.41 12.06
CA GLU A 105 15.26 25.52 11.13
C GLU A 105 16.52 25.33 10.26
N GLY A 106 16.37 25.55 8.97
CA GLY A 106 17.45 25.36 7.99
C GLY A 106 17.85 23.91 7.69
N ARG A 107 17.27 22.90 8.39
CA ARG A 107 17.56 21.49 8.11
C ARG A 107 16.82 21.05 6.84
N PRO A 108 17.53 20.37 5.90
CA PRO A 108 16.87 19.79 4.75
C PRO A 108 15.83 18.76 5.17
N SER A 109 14.76 18.60 4.38
CA SER A 109 13.67 17.67 4.68
C SER A 109 13.24 16.89 3.45
N LEU A 110 12.80 15.67 3.70
CA LEU A 110 12.17 14.76 2.74
C LEU A 110 10.80 14.34 3.27
N THR A 111 9.76 14.60 2.50
CA THR A 111 8.41 14.09 2.75
C THR A 111 8.05 13.07 1.69
N LEU A 112 7.69 11.86 2.13
CA LEU A 112 7.15 10.80 1.27
C LEU A 112 5.65 10.72 1.52
N THR A 113 4.84 10.98 0.50
CA THR A 113 3.37 10.97 0.59
C THR A 113 2.82 9.84 -0.27
N LEU A 114 1.98 8.98 0.30
CA LEU A 114 1.15 8.04 -0.46
C LEU A 114 -0.13 8.76 -0.88
N LEU A 115 -0.23 9.14 -2.15
CA LEU A 115 -1.37 9.87 -2.71
C LEU A 115 -2.53 8.94 -3.10
N HIS A 116 -2.20 7.73 -3.58
CA HIS A 116 -3.20 6.77 -4.03
C HIS A 116 -2.74 5.34 -3.81
N LEU A 117 -3.69 4.48 -3.44
CA LEU A 117 -3.54 3.04 -3.44
C LEU A 117 -4.90 2.45 -3.86
N GLY A 118 -4.94 1.81 -5.01
CA GLY A 118 -6.16 1.28 -5.61
C GLY A 118 -6.06 -0.21 -5.92
N TYR A 119 -7.19 -0.90 -5.73
CA TYR A 119 -7.43 -2.27 -6.14
C TYR A 119 -8.73 -2.30 -6.95
N GLU A 120 -8.62 -2.42 -8.25
CA GLU A 120 -9.76 -2.50 -9.16
C GLU A 120 -9.88 -3.91 -9.72
N ARG A 121 -11.12 -4.37 -9.86
CA ARG A 121 -11.38 -5.56 -10.65
C ARG A 121 -11.29 -5.19 -12.14
N GLY A 122 -10.41 -5.87 -12.86
CA GLY A 122 -10.30 -5.74 -14.31
C GLY A 122 -11.43 -6.45 -15.04
N GLU A 123 -11.23 -6.71 -16.33
CA GLU A 123 -12.20 -7.43 -17.17
C GLU A 123 -12.40 -8.85 -16.65
N SER A 124 -13.68 -9.23 -16.50
CA SER A 124 -14.07 -10.59 -16.13
C SER A 124 -14.27 -11.40 -17.41
N ARG A 125 -13.46 -12.44 -17.61
CA ARG A 125 -13.62 -13.44 -18.66
C ARG A 125 -14.21 -14.73 -18.10
N PRO A 126 -14.82 -15.63 -18.88
CA PRO A 126 -15.55 -16.79 -18.35
C PRO A 126 -14.77 -17.70 -17.41
N VAL A 127 -13.42 -17.65 -17.43
CA VAL A 127 -12.55 -18.53 -16.62
C VAL A 127 -11.45 -17.78 -15.88
N ILE A 128 -11.22 -16.50 -16.21
CA ILE A 128 -10.12 -15.71 -15.66
C ILE A 128 -10.64 -14.34 -15.26
N ASP A 129 -10.48 -14.02 -13.99
CA ASP A 129 -10.67 -12.68 -13.45
C ASP A 129 -9.32 -11.94 -13.41
N GLU A 130 -9.37 -10.62 -13.40
CA GLU A 130 -8.20 -9.75 -13.40
C GLU A 130 -8.31 -8.73 -12.26
N ALA A 131 -7.21 -8.47 -11.55
CA ALA A 131 -7.06 -7.35 -10.63
C ALA A 131 -6.08 -6.34 -11.22
N ARG A 132 -6.44 -5.07 -11.19
CA ARG A 132 -5.58 -3.93 -11.52
C ARG A 132 -5.24 -3.19 -10.24
N LEU A 133 -3.97 -3.04 -10.00
CA LEU A 133 -3.43 -2.42 -8.81
C LEU A 133 -2.68 -1.16 -9.22
N GLU A 134 -2.88 -0.09 -8.49
CA GLU A 134 -2.16 1.17 -8.69
C GLU A 134 -1.74 1.75 -7.35
N ALA A 135 -0.50 2.24 -7.26
CA ALA A 135 0.00 3.06 -6.16
C ALA A 135 0.69 4.30 -6.72
N VAL A 136 0.43 5.45 -6.10
CA VAL A 136 1.04 6.73 -6.46
C VAL A 136 1.69 7.32 -5.23
N PHE A 137 3.01 7.50 -5.30
CA PHE A 137 3.79 8.22 -4.29
C PHE A 137 4.22 9.59 -4.81
N GLU A 138 4.28 10.56 -3.91
CA GLU A 138 4.99 11.80 -4.10
C GLU A 138 6.18 11.83 -3.13
N ALA A 139 7.36 12.22 -3.61
CA ALA A 139 8.49 12.52 -2.75
C ALA A 139 8.88 13.98 -2.96
N ARG A 140 8.86 14.76 -1.86
CA ARG A 140 9.20 16.18 -1.86
C ARG A 140 10.43 16.41 -0.99
N ALA A 141 11.51 16.88 -1.61
CA ALA A 141 12.74 17.30 -0.95
C ALA A 141 12.79 18.83 -0.87
N VAL A 142 13.24 19.38 0.27
CA VAL A 142 13.42 20.82 0.50
C VAL A 142 14.78 21.05 1.13
N ASN A 143 15.56 22.00 0.60
CA ASN A 143 16.82 22.43 1.17
C ASN A 143 17.12 23.89 0.80
N GLY A 144 17.39 24.77 1.78
CA GLY A 144 17.80 26.15 1.57
C GLY A 144 16.84 26.99 0.70
N GLY A 145 15.52 26.75 0.82
CA GLY A 145 14.49 27.40 0.00
C GLY A 145 14.26 26.78 -1.39
N ASN A 146 15.08 25.83 -1.81
CA ASN A 146 14.86 25.05 -3.02
C ASN A 146 13.95 23.84 -2.72
N THR A 147 13.11 23.50 -3.69
CA THR A 147 12.20 22.35 -3.58
C THR A 147 12.29 21.50 -4.84
N TYR A 148 12.31 20.20 -4.67
CA TYR A 148 12.09 19.21 -5.73
C TYR A 148 10.91 18.33 -5.35
N THR A 149 10.04 18.05 -6.30
CA THR A 149 8.90 17.15 -6.11
C THR A 149 8.84 16.17 -7.27
N GLY A 150 8.91 14.88 -6.95
CA GLY A 150 8.75 13.78 -7.91
C GLY A 150 7.48 13.00 -7.61
N THR A 151 6.76 12.56 -8.66
CA THR A 151 5.59 11.69 -8.55
C THR A 151 5.89 10.35 -9.21
N TYR A 152 5.63 9.25 -8.49
CA TYR A 152 6.04 7.89 -8.86
C TYR A 152 4.84 6.97 -8.83
N THR A 153 4.49 6.44 -10.00
CA THR A 153 3.36 5.53 -10.15
C THR A 153 3.84 4.10 -10.39
N SER A 154 3.29 3.17 -9.63
CA SER A 154 3.42 1.73 -9.86
C SER A 154 2.08 1.17 -10.28
N ARG A 155 2.07 0.32 -11.30
CA ARG A 155 0.88 -0.39 -11.77
C ARG A 155 1.19 -1.87 -11.94
N ARG A 156 0.23 -2.69 -11.56
CA ARG A 156 0.33 -4.14 -11.74
C ARG A 156 -1.04 -4.69 -12.15
N THR A 157 -1.05 -5.57 -13.12
CA THR A 157 -2.21 -6.36 -13.51
C THR A 157 -1.94 -7.81 -13.18
N GLN A 158 -2.85 -8.45 -12.46
CA GLN A 158 -2.75 -9.83 -12.04
C GLN A 158 -3.99 -10.61 -12.47
N SER A 159 -3.79 -11.63 -13.33
CA SER A 159 -4.85 -12.57 -13.71
C SER A 159 -4.91 -13.74 -12.73
N TYR A 160 -6.11 -14.21 -12.42
CA TYR A 160 -6.33 -15.35 -11.53
C TYR A 160 -7.57 -16.16 -11.91
N ALA A 161 -7.48 -17.47 -11.73
CA ALA A 161 -8.62 -18.38 -11.93
C ALA A 161 -9.52 -18.50 -10.69
N PHE A 162 -8.96 -18.29 -9.49
CA PHE A 162 -9.65 -18.26 -8.21
C PHE A 162 -9.39 -16.95 -7.52
N ARG A 163 -10.41 -16.37 -6.87
CA ARG A 163 -10.27 -15.08 -6.17
C ARG A 163 -9.15 -15.16 -5.16
N PRO A 164 -8.23 -14.17 -5.17
CA PRO A 164 -7.13 -14.12 -4.23
C PRO A 164 -7.63 -14.07 -2.78
N ASP A 165 -7.01 -14.86 -1.93
CA ASP A 165 -7.20 -14.78 -0.49
C ASP A 165 -6.56 -13.52 0.10
N ARG A 166 -6.71 -13.33 1.40
CA ARG A 166 -6.16 -12.15 2.10
C ARG A 166 -4.65 -12.05 1.95
N ASP A 167 -3.95 -13.17 2.11
CA ASP A 167 -2.48 -13.17 2.12
C ASP A 167 -1.92 -12.94 0.70
N THR A 168 -2.59 -13.45 -0.33
CA THR A 168 -2.25 -13.17 -1.73
C THR A 168 -2.45 -11.69 -2.06
N ASN A 169 -3.58 -11.08 -1.63
CA ASN A 169 -3.80 -9.65 -1.80
C ASN A 169 -2.75 -8.82 -1.06
N ALA A 170 -2.37 -9.20 0.17
CA ALA A 170 -1.32 -8.52 0.92
C ALA A 170 0.03 -8.58 0.20
N ARG A 171 0.42 -9.76 -0.32
CA ARG A 171 1.67 -9.88 -1.11
C ARG A 171 1.66 -8.99 -2.35
N MET A 172 0.58 -9.03 -3.14
CA MET A 172 0.48 -8.22 -4.36
C MET A 172 0.61 -6.71 -4.08
N LEU A 173 0.00 -6.25 -2.99
CA LEU A 173 0.05 -4.84 -2.60
C LEU A 173 1.40 -4.46 -1.98
N ASN A 174 2.03 -5.36 -1.22
CA ASN A 174 3.40 -5.15 -0.75
C ASN A 174 4.38 -4.99 -1.91
N ASP A 175 4.30 -5.88 -2.90
CA ASP A 175 5.15 -5.80 -4.10
C ASP A 175 4.91 -4.49 -4.87
N LEU A 176 3.64 -4.08 -5.02
CA LEU A 176 3.29 -2.84 -5.70
C LEU A 176 3.85 -1.60 -4.99
N LEU A 177 3.69 -1.53 -3.65
CA LEU A 177 4.22 -0.43 -2.84
C LEU A 177 5.75 -0.44 -2.84
N SER A 178 6.39 -1.61 -2.77
CA SER A 178 7.84 -1.76 -2.86
C SER A 178 8.38 -1.24 -4.20
N ASP A 179 7.73 -1.58 -5.32
CA ASP A 179 8.05 -1.03 -6.64
C ASP A 179 7.93 0.50 -6.69
N GLY A 180 6.90 1.08 -6.04
CA GLY A 180 6.71 2.52 -5.94
C GLY A 180 7.80 3.21 -5.13
N LEU A 181 8.15 2.65 -3.99
CA LEU A 181 9.24 3.12 -3.14
C LEU A 181 10.60 3.01 -3.85
N ASP A 182 10.86 1.91 -4.56
CA ASP A 182 12.08 1.74 -5.35
C ASP A 182 12.21 2.79 -6.45
N ARG A 183 11.10 3.15 -7.11
CA ARG A 183 11.08 4.24 -8.11
C ARG A 183 11.39 5.59 -7.49
N ALA A 184 10.75 5.90 -6.35
CA ALA A 184 10.93 7.17 -5.65
C ALA A 184 12.38 7.36 -5.20
N PHE A 185 12.94 6.36 -4.53
CA PHE A 185 14.27 6.50 -3.93
C PHE A 185 15.43 6.22 -4.88
N ARG A 186 15.18 5.75 -6.10
CA ARG A 186 16.19 5.70 -7.17
C ARG A 186 16.33 7.01 -7.93
N ASP A 187 15.44 7.98 -7.68
CA ASP A 187 15.54 9.29 -8.32
C ASP A 187 16.72 10.09 -7.75
N PRO A 188 17.75 10.38 -8.56
CA PRO A 188 18.94 11.06 -8.10
C PRO A 188 18.70 12.52 -7.70
N GLU A 189 17.65 13.17 -8.22
CA GLU A 189 17.34 14.58 -7.95
C GLU A 189 16.99 14.81 -6.47
N LEU A 190 16.35 13.82 -5.82
CA LEU A 190 16.05 13.88 -4.38
C LEU A 190 17.33 14.00 -3.56
N GLY A 191 18.27 13.08 -3.78
CA GLY A 191 19.54 13.06 -3.05
C GLY A 191 20.42 14.28 -3.37
N GLN A 192 20.47 14.70 -4.62
CA GLN A 192 21.23 15.88 -5.05
C GLN A 192 20.71 17.16 -4.42
N LEU A 193 19.38 17.33 -4.31
CA LEU A 193 18.83 18.50 -3.64
C LEU A 193 19.14 18.50 -2.15
N LEU A 194 18.97 17.35 -1.49
CA LEU A 194 19.23 17.22 -0.04
C LEU A 194 20.71 17.46 0.31
N ALA A 195 21.64 17.22 -0.62
CA ALA A 195 23.09 17.36 -0.42
C ALA A 195 23.61 18.81 -0.62
N ARG A 196 22.85 19.70 -1.19
CA ARG A 196 23.24 21.12 -1.43
C ARG A 196 23.28 21.90 -0.14
#